data_091f1c79ed59b679e1b7241364e1b603
#
_entry.id   091f1c79ed59b679e1b7241364e1b603
#
_cell.length_a   1.000
_cell.length_b   1.000
_cell.length_c   1.000
_cell.angle_alpha   90.00
_cell.angle_beta   90.00
_cell.angle_gamma   90.00
#
_symmetry.space_group_name_H-M   'P 1'
#
loop_
_entity.id
_entity.type
_entity.pdbx_description
1 polymer ?
#
loop_
_entity_poly.entity_id
_entity_poly.type
_entity_poly.pdbx_seq_one_letter_code
_entity_poly.pdbx_strand_id
1 'polypeptide(L)'
;MILAAGTVALAAARPAAAGNPLTVVVANGPYAGTYHARADEVICLHAKKDKSLAASFKDFEAKTPRTFAEGGLRVDNSEAPGPKRGWLYVAFGTSDKKVVEYTVYDAPITMTVKGKGADLVGTAKTKEGVSITVTASCTDIDTM
;
A
#
# COMPACT_ATOMS: atom_id res chain seq x y z
N MET A 1 14.25 54.14 -9.94
CA MET A 1 14.13 53.05 -8.95
C MET A 1 12.91 52.22 -9.30
N ILE A 2 13.10 51.12 -9.97
CA ILE A 2 12.00 50.22 -10.40
C ILE A 2 12.00 49.06 -9.43
N LEU A 3 11.01 48.97 -8.56
CA LEU A 3 10.75 47.79 -7.75
C LEU A 3 10.10 46.74 -8.65
N ALA A 4 10.86 45.71 -8.99
CA ALA A 4 10.29 44.52 -9.58
C ALA A 4 9.57 43.74 -8.47
N ALA A 5 8.25 43.80 -8.45
CA ALA A 5 7.43 42.90 -7.64
C ALA A 5 7.54 41.50 -8.25
N GLY A 6 8.36 40.67 -7.64
CA GLY A 6 8.41 39.25 -7.96
C GLY A 6 7.10 38.59 -7.54
N THR A 7 6.25 38.30 -8.48
CA THR A 7 5.11 37.39 -8.26
C THR A 7 5.67 35.99 -7.97
N VAL A 8 5.67 35.61 -6.70
CA VAL A 8 5.85 34.21 -6.33
C VAL A 8 4.58 33.50 -6.80
N ALA A 9 4.68 32.80 -7.92
CA ALA A 9 3.64 31.89 -8.32
C ALA A 9 3.63 30.75 -7.29
N LEU A 10 2.69 30.79 -6.36
CA LEU A 10 2.30 29.64 -5.57
C LEU A 10 1.83 28.58 -6.58
N ALA A 11 2.70 27.59 -6.85
CA ALA A 11 2.26 26.42 -7.55
C ALA A 11 1.08 25.85 -6.76
N ALA A 12 -0.12 25.91 -7.34
CA ALA A 12 -1.29 25.27 -6.74
C ALA A 12 -0.91 23.81 -6.47
N ALA A 13 -0.89 23.43 -5.19
CA ALA A 13 -0.72 22.04 -4.83
C ALA A 13 -1.77 21.25 -5.62
N ARG A 14 -1.34 20.33 -6.46
CA ARG A 14 -2.26 19.43 -7.14
C ARG A 14 -3.09 18.75 -6.06
N PRO A 15 -4.43 18.75 -6.13
CA PRO A 15 -5.23 17.99 -5.20
C PRO A 15 -4.67 16.55 -5.21
N ALA A 16 -4.44 15.99 -4.03
CA ALA A 16 -4.05 14.60 -3.92
C ALA A 16 -5.00 13.78 -4.79
N ALA A 17 -4.46 12.91 -5.66
CA ALA A 17 -5.28 12.04 -6.47
C ALA A 17 -6.29 11.35 -5.55
N ALA A 18 -7.58 11.41 -5.90
CA ALA A 18 -8.61 10.67 -5.18
C ALA A 18 -8.20 9.20 -5.16
N GLY A 19 -8.13 8.58 -3.98
CA GLY A 19 -7.76 7.19 -3.83
C GLY A 19 -7.00 6.92 -2.54
N ASN A 20 -6.46 5.73 -2.47
CA ASN A 20 -5.83 5.22 -1.27
C ASN A 20 -4.32 5.01 -1.55
N PRO A 21 -3.42 5.85 -1.00
CA PRO A 21 -1.99 5.63 -1.20
C PRO A 21 -1.53 4.31 -0.59
N LEU A 22 -0.68 3.60 -1.31
CA LEU A 22 -0.03 2.39 -0.85
C LEU A 22 1.45 2.41 -1.27
N THR A 23 2.32 2.14 -0.31
CA THR A 23 3.77 2.11 -0.50
C THR A 23 4.33 0.80 0.01
N VAL A 24 5.25 0.23 -0.74
CA VAL A 24 6.00 -0.96 -0.35
C VAL A 24 7.48 -0.62 -0.26
N VAL A 25 8.11 -0.96 0.83
CA VAL A 25 9.57 -0.90 0.99
C VAL A 25 10.09 -2.33 1.10
N VAL A 26 10.98 -2.68 0.19
CA VAL A 26 11.76 -3.92 0.24
C VAL A 26 13.17 -3.54 0.68
N ALA A 27 13.55 -3.94 1.89
CA ALA A 27 14.78 -3.44 2.52
C ALA A 27 16.05 -4.09 1.98
N ASN A 28 15.96 -5.30 1.47
CA ASN A 28 17.11 -6.08 1.01
C ASN A 28 16.71 -7.03 -0.13
N GLY A 29 17.68 -7.71 -0.69
CA GLY A 29 17.48 -8.65 -1.78
C GLY A 29 17.48 -7.99 -3.18
N PRO A 30 17.23 -8.78 -4.24
CA PRO A 30 17.35 -8.30 -5.63
C PRO A 30 16.31 -7.25 -6.02
N TYR A 31 15.22 -7.14 -5.26
CA TYR A 31 14.15 -6.15 -5.48
C TYR A 31 14.15 -5.06 -4.41
N ALA A 32 15.25 -4.85 -3.70
CA ALA A 32 15.38 -3.78 -2.72
C ALA A 32 15.01 -2.42 -3.33
N GLY A 33 14.19 -1.65 -2.63
CA GLY A 33 13.73 -0.34 -3.08
C GLY A 33 12.40 0.06 -2.47
N THR A 34 11.94 1.25 -2.85
CA THR A 34 10.64 1.79 -2.45
C THR A 34 9.74 1.87 -3.68
N TYR A 35 8.55 1.34 -3.56
CA TYR A 35 7.58 1.24 -4.64
C TYR A 35 6.26 1.88 -4.23
N HIS A 36 5.69 2.68 -5.12
CA HIS A 36 4.42 3.34 -4.91
C HIS A 36 3.37 2.79 -5.86
N ALA A 37 2.25 2.35 -5.31
CA ALA A 37 1.08 2.03 -6.09
C ALA A 37 0.38 3.33 -6.56
N ARG A 38 -0.28 3.27 -7.70
CA ARG A 38 -1.16 4.37 -8.12
C ARG A 38 -2.38 4.40 -7.21
N ALA A 39 -2.61 5.54 -6.57
CA ALA A 39 -3.65 5.67 -5.55
C ALA A 39 -5.07 5.38 -6.07
N ASP A 40 -5.33 5.65 -7.34
CA ASP A 40 -6.59 5.36 -8.02
C ASP A 40 -6.81 3.86 -8.31
N GLU A 41 -5.76 3.05 -8.19
CA GLU A 41 -5.83 1.59 -8.37
C GLU A 41 -5.78 0.81 -7.06
N VAL A 42 -5.60 1.47 -5.93
CA VAL A 42 -5.63 0.83 -4.62
C VAL A 42 -7.06 0.73 -4.13
N ILE A 43 -7.48 -0.47 -3.81
CA ILE A 43 -8.79 -0.76 -3.25
C ILE A 43 -8.65 -1.09 -1.78
N CYS A 44 -9.39 -0.40 -0.92
CA CYS A 44 -9.57 -0.76 0.47
C CYS A 44 -10.95 -1.40 0.65
N LEU A 45 -10.95 -2.61 1.15
CA LEU A 45 -12.15 -3.43 1.26
C LEU A 45 -12.33 -3.97 2.67
N HIS A 46 -13.47 -3.69 3.28
CA HIS A 46 -13.91 -4.32 4.51
C HIS A 46 -14.85 -5.48 4.20
N ALA A 47 -14.41 -6.69 4.50
CA ALA A 47 -15.22 -7.89 4.34
C ALA A 47 -15.94 -8.21 5.65
N LYS A 48 -17.24 -7.99 5.70
CA LYS A 48 -18.06 -8.21 6.91
C LYS A 48 -18.04 -9.65 7.39
N LYS A 49 -18.08 -10.60 6.45
CA LYS A 49 -18.10 -12.02 6.76
C LYS A 49 -16.86 -12.47 7.52
N ASP A 50 -15.70 -12.01 7.09
CA ASP A 50 -14.40 -12.39 7.65
C ASP A 50 -13.92 -11.38 8.69
N LYS A 51 -14.62 -10.27 8.85
CA LYS A 51 -14.22 -9.14 9.72
C LYS A 51 -12.80 -8.66 9.42
N SER A 52 -12.43 -8.67 8.14
CA SER A 52 -11.10 -8.27 7.67
C SER A 52 -11.14 -6.94 6.95
N LEU A 53 -10.01 -6.24 7.00
CA LEU A 53 -9.78 -5.03 6.20
C LEU A 53 -8.54 -5.26 5.34
N ALA A 54 -8.67 -5.08 4.04
CA ALA A 54 -7.57 -5.23 3.10
C ALA A 54 -7.36 -3.94 2.31
N ALA A 55 -6.09 -3.60 2.07
CA ALA A 55 -5.70 -2.63 1.06
C ALA A 55 -4.88 -3.37 0.01
N SER A 56 -5.28 -3.29 -1.24
CA SER A 56 -4.65 -4.03 -2.33
C SER A 56 -4.49 -3.19 -3.59
N PHE A 57 -3.41 -3.46 -4.29
CA PHE A 57 -3.05 -2.85 -5.56
C PHE A 57 -2.72 -3.94 -6.58
N LYS A 58 -3.18 -3.73 -7.81
CA LYS A 58 -2.80 -4.56 -8.96
C LYS A 58 -2.65 -3.69 -10.20
N ASP A 59 -1.46 -3.73 -10.79
CA ASP A 59 -1.18 -3.07 -12.06
C ASP A 59 -1.46 -4.03 -13.22
N PHE A 60 -2.58 -3.84 -13.88
CA PHE A 60 -2.98 -4.65 -15.04
C PHE A 60 -2.18 -4.33 -16.31
N GLU A 61 -1.41 -3.25 -16.31
CA GLU A 61 -0.61 -2.81 -17.44
C GLU A 61 0.90 -3.08 -17.25
N ALA A 62 1.29 -3.73 -16.17
CA ALA A 62 2.69 -4.05 -15.90
C ALA A 62 3.32 -4.81 -17.07
N LYS A 63 4.44 -4.30 -17.60
CA LYS A 63 5.05 -4.79 -18.84
C LYS A 63 6.45 -5.35 -18.68
N THR A 64 7.09 -5.09 -17.55
CA THR A 64 8.48 -5.52 -17.32
C THR A 64 8.60 -6.41 -16.08
N PRO A 65 9.56 -7.35 -16.06
CA PRO A 65 9.72 -8.29 -14.95
C PRO A 65 10.00 -7.62 -13.59
N ARG A 66 10.53 -6.39 -13.59
CA ARG A 66 10.84 -5.65 -12.36
C ARG A 66 9.77 -4.64 -11.96
N THR A 67 8.66 -4.62 -12.64
CA THR A 67 7.55 -3.74 -12.28
C THR A 67 6.90 -4.23 -10.98
N PHE A 68 6.63 -3.31 -10.05
CA PHE A 68 5.76 -3.56 -8.92
C PHE A 68 4.35 -3.78 -9.46
N ALA A 69 3.97 -5.04 -9.58
CA ALA A 69 2.77 -5.45 -10.29
C ALA A 69 1.57 -5.66 -9.38
N GLU A 70 1.79 -6.07 -8.14
CA GLU A 70 0.72 -6.36 -7.21
C GLU A 70 1.23 -6.26 -5.77
N GLY A 71 0.40 -5.83 -4.86
CA GLY A 71 0.77 -5.81 -3.45
C GLY A 71 -0.34 -5.31 -2.55
N GLY A 72 -0.16 -5.54 -1.27
CA GLY A 72 -1.09 -5.10 -0.28
C GLY A 72 -0.87 -5.75 1.07
N LEU A 73 -1.82 -5.47 1.95
CA LEU A 73 -1.91 -6.09 3.27
C LEU A 73 -3.37 -6.33 3.63
N ARG A 74 -3.57 -7.32 4.49
CA ARG A 74 -4.87 -7.63 5.05
C ARG A 74 -4.75 -7.73 6.56
N VAL A 75 -5.67 -7.09 7.25
CA VAL A 75 -5.83 -7.15 8.71
C VAL A 75 -6.94 -8.14 9.03
N ASP A 76 -6.62 -9.16 9.79
CA ASP A 76 -7.61 -10.11 10.30
C ASP A 76 -8.29 -9.53 11.55
N ASN A 77 -9.59 -9.79 11.70
CA ASN A 77 -10.37 -9.26 12.83
C ASN A 77 -10.15 -7.76 13.09
N SER A 78 -10.27 -6.97 12.05
CA SER A 78 -9.93 -5.53 12.07
C SER A 78 -10.73 -4.72 13.11
N GLU A 79 -11.91 -5.19 13.50
CA GLU A 79 -12.77 -4.54 14.48
C GLU A 79 -12.51 -4.99 15.93
N ALA A 80 -11.75 -6.08 16.12
CA ALA A 80 -11.43 -6.58 17.47
C ALA A 80 -10.46 -5.63 18.18
N PRO A 81 -10.57 -5.46 19.51
CA PRO A 81 -9.58 -4.69 20.27
C PRO A 81 -8.22 -5.40 20.33
N GLY A 82 -7.16 -4.62 20.55
CA GLY A 82 -5.82 -5.14 20.76
C GLY A 82 -4.97 -5.21 19.50
N PRO A 83 -3.78 -5.85 19.59
CA PRO A 83 -2.84 -5.96 18.48
C PRO A 83 -3.45 -6.62 17.25
N LYS A 84 -3.13 -6.08 16.07
CA LYS A 84 -3.61 -6.62 14.80
C LYS A 84 -2.56 -7.51 14.17
N ARG A 85 -3.02 -8.52 13.49
CA ARG A 85 -2.22 -9.42 12.67
C ARG A 85 -2.91 -9.63 11.32
N GLY A 86 -2.14 -10.04 10.36
CA GLY A 86 -2.64 -10.30 9.03
C GLY A 86 -1.55 -10.75 8.10
N TRP A 87 -1.70 -10.54 6.82
CA TRP A 87 -0.69 -10.93 5.85
C TRP A 87 -0.28 -9.78 4.93
N LEU A 88 0.98 -9.84 4.50
CA LEU A 88 1.60 -8.92 3.56
C LEU A 88 1.87 -9.66 2.26
N TYR A 89 1.68 -8.99 1.15
CA TYR A 89 1.93 -9.53 -0.18
C TYR A 89 2.52 -8.48 -1.10
N VAL A 90 3.55 -8.86 -1.83
CA VAL A 90 4.20 -8.03 -2.85
C VAL A 90 4.63 -8.91 -3.99
N ALA A 91 4.30 -8.53 -5.22
CA ALA A 91 4.71 -9.23 -6.41
C ALA A 91 5.31 -8.29 -7.46
N PHE A 92 6.34 -8.77 -8.10
CA PHE A 92 7.00 -8.13 -9.23
C PHE A 92 6.84 -8.99 -10.48
N GLY A 93 6.65 -8.36 -11.61
CA GLY A 93 6.48 -9.06 -12.87
C GLY A 93 5.69 -8.27 -13.89
N THR A 94 5.13 -8.98 -14.85
CA THR A 94 4.20 -8.44 -15.83
C THR A 94 2.75 -8.72 -15.38
N SER A 95 1.77 -8.11 -16.06
CA SER A 95 0.36 -8.29 -15.72
C SER A 95 -0.13 -9.75 -15.81
N ASP A 96 0.52 -10.54 -16.65
CA ASP A 96 0.18 -11.95 -16.91
C ASP A 96 1.17 -12.93 -16.28
N LYS A 97 2.34 -12.47 -15.80
CA LYS A 97 3.33 -13.34 -15.18
C LYS A 97 4.06 -12.68 -14.02
N LYS A 98 3.84 -13.19 -12.83
CA LYS A 98 4.63 -12.81 -11.64
C LYS A 98 5.97 -13.53 -11.68
N VAL A 99 7.05 -12.78 -11.51
CA VAL A 99 8.43 -13.29 -11.50
C VAL A 99 8.90 -13.56 -10.07
N VAL A 100 8.54 -12.67 -9.14
CA VAL A 100 8.86 -12.78 -7.72
C VAL A 100 7.63 -12.43 -6.91
N GLU A 101 7.34 -13.25 -5.92
CA GLU A 101 6.28 -13.04 -4.94
C GLU A 101 6.85 -13.14 -3.53
N TYR A 102 6.60 -12.13 -2.73
CA TYR A 102 6.90 -12.14 -1.30
C TYR A 102 5.59 -12.14 -0.53
N THR A 103 5.38 -13.17 0.27
CA THR A 103 4.19 -13.29 1.10
C THR A 103 4.59 -13.61 2.53
N VAL A 104 4.04 -12.90 3.49
CA VAL A 104 4.20 -13.19 4.91
C VAL A 104 2.83 -13.30 5.54
N TYR A 105 2.52 -14.47 6.06
CA TYR A 105 1.30 -14.73 6.82
C TYR A 105 1.54 -14.43 8.31
N ASP A 106 0.46 -14.08 9.01
CA ASP A 106 0.49 -13.81 10.45
C ASP A 106 1.53 -12.73 10.84
N ALA A 107 1.62 -11.69 10.03
CA ALA A 107 2.48 -10.54 10.29
C ALA A 107 1.83 -9.56 11.26
N PRO A 108 2.61 -8.89 12.12
CA PRO A 108 2.08 -7.80 12.94
C PRO A 108 1.72 -6.60 12.06
N ILE A 109 0.54 -6.04 12.30
CA ILE A 109 0.05 -4.87 11.57
C ILE A 109 -0.39 -3.81 12.57
N THR A 110 0.08 -2.58 12.37
CA THR A 110 -0.42 -1.41 13.08
C THR A 110 -1.57 -0.81 12.28
N MET A 111 -2.72 -0.70 12.91
CA MET A 111 -3.92 -0.09 12.34
C MET A 111 -4.34 1.10 13.19
N THR A 112 -4.47 2.26 12.55
CA THR A 112 -4.95 3.49 13.18
C THR A 112 -6.21 3.95 12.47
N VAL A 113 -7.33 3.94 13.17
CA VAL A 113 -8.61 4.40 12.63
C VAL A 113 -8.62 5.92 12.58
N LYS A 114 -9.00 6.48 11.42
CA LYS A 114 -9.12 7.92 11.16
C LYS A 114 -10.47 8.22 10.53
N GLY A 115 -11.44 8.64 11.33
CA GLY A 115 -12.81 8.89 10.84
C GLY A 115 -13.40 7.64 10.22
N LYS A 116 -13.74 7.70 8.93
CA LYS A 116 -14.25 6.55 8.15
C LYS A 116 -13.15 5.71 7.50
N GLY A 117 -11.90 6.11 7.65
CA GLY A 117 -10.75 5.46 7.06
C GLY A 117 -9.84 4.83 8.11
N ALA A 118 -8.69 4.32 7.65
CA ALA A 118 -7.66 3.74 8.49
C ALA A 118 -6.29 3.82 7.84
N ASP A 119 -5.26 4.05 8.63
CA ASP A 119 -3.89 3.87 8.24
C ASP A 119 -3.41 2.49 8.67
N LEU A 120 -2.74 1.79 7.77
CA LEU A 120 -2.25 0.43 7.97
C LEU A 120 -0.75 0.37 7.70
N VAL A 121 0.00 -0.22 8.61
CA VAL A 121 1.43 -0.49 8.43
C VAL A 121 1.74 -1.91 8.88
N GLY A 122 2.29 -2.70 7.97
CA GLY A 122 2.79 -4.04 8.26
C GLY A 122 4.27 -4.17 7.90
N THR A 123 5.06 -4.73 8.79
CA THR A 123 6.48 -5.02 8.55
C THR A 123 6.77 -6.46 8.94
N ALA A 124 7.40 -7.20 8.05
CA ALA A 124 7.75 -8.58 8.30
C ALA A 124 8.91 -9.05 7.42
N LYS A 125 9.51 -10.16 7.81
CA LYS A 125 10.56 -10.83 7.06
C LYS A 125 10.00 -12.10 6.42
N THR A 126 10.27 -12.29 5.14
CA THR A 126 9.91 -13.51 4.41
C THR A 126 10.78 -14.70 4.84
N LYS A 127 10.40 -15.90 4.42
CA LYS A 127 11.21 -17.12 4.63
C LYS A 127 12.59 -17.01 3.99
N GLU A 128 12.71 -16.28 2.90
CA GLU A 128 13.97 -16.01 2.19
C GLU A 128 14.85 -14.95 2.88
N GLY A 129 14.37 -14.35 3.96
CA GLY A 129 15.10 -13.32 4.70
C GLY A 129 14.94 -11.90 4.13
N VAL A 130 13.97 -11.68 3.26
CA VAL A 130 13.66 -10.37 2.71
C VAL A 130 12.71 -9.62 3.64
N SER A 131 13.12 -8.44 4.08
CA SER A 131 12.28 -7.58 4.93
C SER A 131 11.42 -6.68 4.06
N ILE A 132 10.11 -6.71 4.29
CA ILE A 132 9.13 -5.90 3.59
C ILE A 132 8.32 -5.06 4.56
N THR A 133 7.99 -3.85 4.15
CA THR A 133 7.05 -2.97 4.86
C THR A 133 6.00 -2.52 3.86
N VAL A 134 4.75 -2.72 4.20
CA VAL A 134 3.61 -2.24 3.41
C VAL A 134 2.87 -1.20 4.23
N THR A 135 2.71 -0.02 3.66
CA THR A 135 1.97 1.09 4.26
C THR A 135 0.81 1.46 3.36
N ALA A 136 -0.37 1.53 3.90
CA ALA A 136 -1.56 1.97 3.17
C ALA A 136 -2.37 2.97 3.99
N SER A 137 -2.95 3.94 3.32
CA SER A 137 -3.91 4.88 3.92
C SER A 137 -5.25 4.72 3.22
N CYS A 138 -6.19 4.07 3.90
CA CYS A 138 -7.54 3.88 3.41
C CYS A 138 -8.38 5.10 3.75
N THR A 139 -8.62 5.96 2.78
CA THR A 139 -9.51 7.13 2.90
C THR A 139 -10.93 6.81 2.49
N ASP A 140 -11.08 5.85 1.58
CA ASP A 140 -12.34 5.35 1.07
C ASP A 140 -12.34 3.81 1.18
N ILE A 141 -13.25 3.28 1.97
CA ILE A 141 -13.34 1.85 2.26
C ILE A 141 -14.66 1.32 1.74
N ASP A 142 -14.57 0.43 0.76
CA ASP A 142 -15.72 -0.33 0.28
C ASP A 142 -16.06 -1.43 1.29
N THR A 143 -17.34 -1.75 1.41
CA THR A 143 -17.82 -2.80 2.30
C THR A 143 -18.57 -3.87 1.51
N MET A 144 -18.22 -5.11 1.76
CA MET A 144 -18.82 -6.31 1.16
C MET A 144 -19.49 -7.20 2.19
#